data_dfa88898c87e9a3db2e0140355fa5428
#
_entry.id   dfa88898c87e9a3db2e0140355fa5428
#
_cell.length_a   1.000
_cell.length_b   1.000
_cell.length_c   1.000
_cell.angle_alpha   90.00
_cell.angle_beta   90.00
_cell.angle_gamma   90.00
#
_symmetry.space_group_name_H-M   'P 1'
#
loop_
_entity.id
_entity.type
_entity.pdbx_description
1 polymer ?
#
loop_
_entity_poly.entity_id
_entity_poly.type
_entity_poly.pdbx_seq_one_letter_code
_entity_poly.pdbx_strand_id
1 'polypeptide(L)'
;MKYFLSIGSNIDAKKNLDFAYTELKNILDNIQSSSIYTTKAEGFEGDDFLNSIICGTSNDNFEELNVKLKMIEDKSGRDRSMPKFSARTLDIDIVLQINDEEEILFESDEVEKYSFVSEPLKELL
;
A
#
# COMPACT_ATOMS: atom_id res chain seq x y z
N MET A 1 -5.45 -16.49 -0.81
CA MET A 1 -5.40 -15.47 -1.87
C MET A 1 -4.12 -14.66 -1.79
N LYS A 2 -3.61 -14.24 -2.92
CA LYS A 2 -2.43 -13.38 -2.98
C LYS A 2 -2.87 -11.94 -3.20
N TYR A 3 -2.32 -11.05 -2.38
CA TYR A 3 -2.64 -9.62 -2.43
C TYR A 3 -1.39 -8.80 -2.72
N PHE A 4 -1.57 -7.75 -3.52
CA PHE A 4 -0.54 -6.75 -3.73
C PHE A 4 -1.06 -5.43 -3.19
N LEU A 5 -0.27 -4.79 -2.33
CA LEU A 5 -0.65 -3.59 -1.60
C LEU A 5 0.26 -2.44 -1.99
N SER A 6 -0.35 -1.29 -2.35
CA SER A 6 0.38 -0.05 -2.55
C SER A 6 0.51 0.66 -1.21
N ILE A 7 1.72 1.04 -0.84
CA ILE A 7 2.00 1.71 0.43
C ILE A 7 2.68 3.03 0.15
N GLY A 8 2.18 4.11 0.77
CA GLY A 8 2.76 5.44 0.61
C GLY A 8 2.74 6.25 1.89
N SER A 9 3.72 7.14 2.03
CA SER A 9 3.81 8.06 3.15
C SER A 9 4.68 9.26 2.78
N ASN A 10 4.34 10.46 3.30
CA ASN A 10 5.20 11.63 3.20
C ASN A 10 5.33 12.38 4.54
N ILE A 11 4.96 11.73 5.63
CA ILE A 11 5.21 12.21 6.99
C ILE A 11 6.01 11.12 7.69
N ASP A 12 7.25 11.42 8.12
CA ASP A 12 8.18 10.42 8.67
C ASP A 12 8.17 9.17 7.80
N ALA A 13 8.30 9.34 6.49
CA ALA A 13 7.95 8.34 5.49
C ALA A 13 8.67 7.02 5.69
N LYS A 14 9.98 7.04 5.89
CA LYS A 14 10.75 5.81 6.08
C LYS A 14 10.29 5.05 7.32
N LYS A 15 10.08 5.76 8.44
CA LYS A 15 9.61 5.18 9.69
C LYS A 15 8.23 4.55 9.51
N ASN A 16 7.33 5.24 8.81
CA ASN A 16 5.98 4.74 8.59
C ASN A 16 5.93 3.57 7.60
N LEU A 17 6.79 3.53 6.58
CA LEU A 17 6.90 2.37 5.71
C LEU A 17 7.44 1.16 6.47
N ASP A 18 8.45 1.32 7.32
CA ASP A 18 8.98 0.25 8.15
C ASP A 18 7.93 -0.26 9.13
N PHE A 19 7.14 0.64 9.72
CA PHE A 19 6.02 0.29 10.58
C PHE A 19 4.98 -0.54 9.83
N ALA A 20 4.60 -0.12 8.63
CA ALA A 20 3.64 -0.84 7.80
C ALA A 20 4.13 -2.26 7.49
N TYR A 21 5.39 -2.39 7.09
CA TYR A 21 5.99 -3.70 6.79
C TYR A 21 5.92 -4.62 8.01
N THR A 22 6.28 -4.10 9.19
CA THR A 22 6.25 -4.86 10.44
C THR A 22 4.84 -5.33 10.78
N GLU A 23 3.85 -4.44 10.65
CA GLU A 23 2.44 -4.79 10.93
C GLU A 23 1.90 -5.80 9.89
N LEU A 24 2.25 -5.64 8.62
CA LEU A 24 1.80 -6.54 7.56
C LEU A 24 2.37 -7.94 7.71
N LYS A 25 3.57 -8.09 8.25
CA LYS A 25 4.16 -9.41 8.55
C LYS A 25 3.31 -10.22 9.55
N ASN A 26 2.49 -9.54 10.35
CA ASN A 26 1.60 -10.21 11.32
C ASN A 26 0.29 -10.69 10.71
N ILE A 27 -0.08 -10.19 9.52
CA ILE A 27 -1.37 -10.50 8.90
C ILE A 27 -1.26 -11.16 7.52
N LEU A 28 -0.06 -11.19 6.93
CA LEU A 28 0.19 -11.80 5.63
C LEU A 28 1.32 -12.82 5.75
N ASP A 29 1.20 -13.90 4.97
CA ASP A 29 2.25 -14.91 4.82
C ASP A 29 3.05 -14.67 3.54
N ASN A 30 4.28 -15.20 3.48
CA ASN A 30 5.15 -15.11 2.30
C ASN A 30 5.33 -13.70 1.77
N ILE A 31 5.54 -12.77 2.69
CA ILE A 31 5.61 -11.34 2.37
C ILE A 31 6.87 -11.00 1.56
N GLN A 32 6.68 -10.18 0.53
CA GLN A 32 7.75 -9.62 -0.29
C GLN A 32 7.50 -8.13 -0.51
N SER A 33 8.57 -7.37 -0.68
CA SER A 33 8.51 -5.93 -0.83
C SER A 33 9.31 -5.49 -2.06
N SER A 34 8.78 -4.54 -2.82
CA SER A 34 9.50 -3.90 -3.91
C SER A 34 10.54 -2.91 -3.37
N SER A 35 11.35 -2.34 -4.28
CA SER A 35 12.14 -1.16 -3.98
C SER A 35 11.23 0.01 -3.60
N ILE A 36 11.78 1.01 -2.94
CA ILE A 36 11.06 2.23 -2.58
C ILE A 36 11.20 3.25 -3.72
N TYR A 37 10.09 3.83 -4.14
CA TYR A 37 10.04 4.86 -5.19
C TYR A 37 9.65 6.19 -4.56
N THR A 38 10.33 7.27 -4.96
CA THR A 38 10.06 8.62 -4.47
C THR A 38 9.22 9.37 -5.50
N THR A 39 8.12 10.00 -5.06
CA THR A 39 7.28 10.84 -5.91
C THR A 39 7.02 12.18 -5.23
N LYS A 40 6.78 13.21 -6.04
CA LYS A 40 6.43 14.53 -5.51
C LYS A 40 5.00 14.55 -5.01
N ALA A 41 4.76 15.38 -3.98
CA ALA A 41 3.41 15.63 -3.51
C ALA A 41 2.57 16.30 -4.62
N GLU A 42 1.37 15.77 -4.88
CA GLU A 42 0.44 16.32 -5.85
C GLU A 42 -0.59 17.22 -5.18
N GLY A 43 -0.80 18.41 -5.76
CA GLY A 43 -1.87 19.31 -5.36
C GLY A 43 -1.64 20.08 -4.06
N PHE A 44 -0.45 20.00 -3.47
CA PHE A 44 -0.08 20.76 -2.28
C PHE A 44 1.44 20.84 -2.14
N GLU A 45 1.90 21.80 -1.33
CA GLU A 45 3.31 21.88 -0.96
C GLU A 45 3.56 20.96 0.23
N GLY A 46 4.54 20.07 0.12
CA GLY A 46 4.90 19.14 1.16
C GLY A 46 6.07 18.26 0.77
N ASP A 47 6.48 17.42 1.69
CA ASP A 47 7.56 16.46 1.45
C ASP A 47 7.16 15.44 0.39
N ASP A 48 8.16 14.91 -0.31
CA ASP A 48 7.96 13.84 -1.28
C ASP A 48 7.37 12.60 -0.62
N PHE A 49 6.55 11.87 -1.38
CA PHE A 49 6.07 10.55 -0.96
C PHE A 49 7.13 9.48 -1.20
N LEU A 50 7.25 8.56 -0.27
CA LEU A 50 7.91 7.28 -0.50
C LEU A 50 6.82 6.24 -0.76
N ASN A 51 6.99 5.45 -1.81
CA ASN A 51 6.00 4.45 -2.24
C ASN A 51 6.68 3.11 -2.44
N SER A 52 5.97 2.03 -2.11
CA SER A 52 6.40 0.67 -2.44
C SER A 52 5.19 -0.23 -2.60
N ILE A 53 5.43 -1.42 -3.16
CA ILE A 53 4.43 -2.49 -3.21
C ILE A 53 4.89 -3.59 -2.26
N ILE A 54 3.96 -4.09 -1.46
CA ILE A 54 4.16 -5.28 -0.63
C ILE A 54 3.15 -6.33 -1.07
N CYS A 55 3.60 -7.56 -1.28
CA CYS A 55 2.70 -8.65 -1.57
C CYS A 55 2.80 -9.75 -0.51
N GLY A 56 1.75 -10.52 -0.39
CA GLY A 56 1.69 -11.65 0.52
C GLY A 56 0.38 -12.42 0.34
N THR A 57 0.25 -13.51 1.06
CA THR A 57 -0.94 -14.36 1.01
C THR A 57 -1.76 -14.23 2.29
N SER A 58 -3.06 -14.38 2.17
CA SER A 58 -3.99 -14.34 3.31
C SER A 58 -5.22 -15.18 3.01
N ASN A 59 -5.84 -15.71 4.07
CA ASN A 59 -7.14 -16.36 3.98
C ASN A 59 -8.30 -15.36 4.09
N ASP A 60 -8.01 -14.09 4.41
CA ASP A 60 -9.03 -13.05 4.47
C ASP A 60 -9.57 -12.74 3.07
N ASN A 61 -10.87 -12.42 2.99
CA ASN A 61 -11.41 -11.83 1.77
C ASN A 61 -11.00 -10.35 1.66
N PHE A 62 -11.39 -9.70 0.56
CA PHE A 62 -11.02 -8.32 0.28
C PHE A 62 -11.44 -7.37 1.41
N GLU A 63 -12.70 -7.44 1.85
CA GLU A 63 -13.24 -6.54 2.87
C GLU A 63 -12.56 -6.75 4.22
N GLU A 64 -12.34 -8.01 4.61
CA GLU A 64 -11.68 -8.35 5.88
C GLU A 64 -10.25 -7.81 5.91
N LEU A 65 -9.51 -8.02 4.83
CA LEU A 65 -8.14 -7.51 4.73
C LEU A 65 -8.14 -5.98 4.72
N ASN A 66 -9.04 -5.36 3.96
CA ASN A 66 -9.10 -3.90 3.87
C ASN A 66 -9.35 -3.25 5.24
N VAL A 67 -10.20 -3.84 6.08
CA VAL A 67 -10.43 -3.37 7.45
C VAL A 67 -9.13 -3.38 8.25
N LYS A 68 -8.35 -4.46 8.14
CA LYS A 68 -7.06 -4.57 8.83
C LYS A 68 -6.06 -3.52 8.35
N LEU A 69 -6.05 -3.24 7.04
CA LEU A 69 -5.17 -2.22 6.46
C LEU A 69 -5.51 -0.83 6.99
N LYS A 70 -6.80 -0.51 7.08
CA LYS A 70 -7.25 0.78 7.62
C LYS A 70 -6.91 0.92 9.11
N MET A 71 -6.94 -0.17 9.88
CA MET A 71 -6.51 -0.17 11.26
C MET A 71 -5.00 0.13 11.38
N ILE A 72 -4.18 -0.40 10.48
CA ILE A 72 -2.75 -0.09 10.44
C ILE A 72 -2.53 1.39 10.13
N GLU A 73 -3.26 1.94 9.16
CA GLU A 73 -3.22 3.38 8.86
C GLU A 73 -3.55 4.21 10.09
N ASP A 74 -4.59 3.85 10.82
CA ASP A 74 -5.01 4.56 12.03
C ASP A 74 -3.92 4.52 13.11
N LYS A 75 -3.26 3.38 13.29
CA LYS A 75 -2.14 3.24 14.24
C LYS A 75 -0.96 4.13 13.88
N SER A 76 -0.79 4.48 12.61
CA SER A 76 0.28 5.40 12.18
C SER A 76 0.00 6.86 12.56
N GLY A 77 -1.19 7.16 13.06
CA GLY A 77 -1.64 8.52 13.39
C GLY A 77 -2.29 9.23 12.21
N ARG A 78 -2.82 8.48 11.24
CA ARG A 78 -3.47 9.06 10.06
C ARG A 78 -4.66 9.93 10.43
N ASP A 79 -4.69 11.16 9.91
CA ASP A 79 -5.80 12.10 10.07
C ASP A 79 -6.71 12.03 8.83
N ARG A 80 -7.87 11.38 8.97
CA ARG A 80 -8.83 11.20 7.87
C ARG A 80 -9.69 12.43 7.60
N SER A 81 -9.60 13.47 8.43
CA SER A 81 -10.29 14.74 8.20
C SER A 81 -9.57 15.60 7.16
N MET A 82 -8.33 15.27 6.81
CA MET A 82 -7.53 16.02 5.84
C MET A 82 -8.06 15.82 4.40
N PRO A 83 -7.87 16.83 3.53
CA PRO A 83 -8.26 16.71 2.12
C PRO A 83 -7.58 15.55 1.40
N LYS A 84 -8.17 15.08 0.30
CA LYS A 84 -7.68 13.95 -0.50
C LYS A 84 -6.21 14.09 -0.91
N PHE A 85 -5.80 15.28 -1.38
CA PHE A 85 -4.41 15.55 -1.78
C PHE A 85 -3.72 16.35 -0.67
N SER A 86 -3.34 15.67 0.40
CA SER A 86 -2.66 16.27 1.55
C SER A 86 -1.60 15.31 2.08
N ALA A 87 -0.80 15.78 3.04
CA ALA A 87 0.21 14.95 3.70
C ALA A 87 -0.45 13.78 4.41
N ARG A 88 0.21 12.59 4.37
CA ARG A 88 -0.31 11.37 4.98
C ARG A 88 0.78 10.63 5.73
N THR A 89 0.47 10.20 6.94
CA THR A 89 1.37 9.35 7.72
C THR A 89 1.52 8.00 7.02
N LEU A 90 0.42 7.40 6.56
CA LEU A 90 0.45 6.10 5.90
C LEU A 90 -0.81 5.91 5.09
N ASP A 91 -0.64 5.42 3.87
CA ASP A 91 -1.72 5.05 2.96
C ASP A 91 -1.44 3.63 2.47
N ILE A 92 -2.40 2.72 2.66
CA ILE A 92 -2.27 1.33 2.24
C ILE A 92 -3.52 0.92 1.47
N ASP A 93 -3.35 0.58 0.19
CA ASP A 93 -4.47 0.19 -0.67
C ASP A 93 -4.20 -1.14 -1.35
N ILE A 94 -5.24 -1.98 -1.44
CA ILE A 94 -5.18 -3.20 -2.24
C ILE A 94 -5.22 -2.79 -3.71
N VAL A 95 -4.20 -3.16 -4.48
CA VAL A 95 -4.16 -2.83 -5.91
C VAL A 95 -4.33 -4.05 -6.80
N LEU A 96 -4.11 -5.26 -6.26
CA LEU A 96 -4.29 -6.50 -7.03
C LEU A 96 -4.65 -7.64 -6.07
N GLN A 97 -5.62 -8.46 -6.46
CA GLN A 97 -6.01 -9.66 -5.73
C GLN A 97 -6.07 -10.82 -6.71
N ILE A 98 -5.35 -11.90 -6.40
CA ILE A 98 -5.24 -13.10 -7.25
C ILE A 98 -5.65 -14.31 -6.42
N ASN A 99 -6.49 -15.18 -6.96
CA ASN A 99 -6.89 -16.41 -6.28
C ASN A 99 -5.85 -17.52 -6.46
N ASP A 100 -6.12 -18.69 -5.89
CA ASP A 100 -5.19 -19.84 -5.93
C ASP A 100 -5.06 -20.44 -7.33
N GLU A 101 -6.01 -20.20 -8.23
CA GLU A 101 -5.98 -20.60 -9.64
C GLU A 101 -5.30 -19.54 -10.53
N GLU A 102 -4.65 -18.55 -9.93
CA GLU A 102 -3.97 -17.45 -10.63
C GLU A 102 -4.91 -16.54 -11.43
N GLU A 103 -6.19 -16.53 -11.07
CA GLU A 103 -7.15 -15.60 -11.66
C GLU A 103 -7.16 -14.28 -10.92
N ILE A 104 -7.18 -13.17 -11.66
CA ILE A 104 -7.29 -11.84 -11.10
C ILE A 104 -8.73 -11.58 -10.69
N LEU A 105 -8.96 -11.40 -9.38
CA LEU A 105 -10.29 -11.09 -8.82
C LEU A 105 -10.53 -9.59 -8.70
N PHE A 106 -9.46 -8.81 -8.56
CA PHE A 106 -9.53 -7.36 -8.44
C PHE A 106 -8.24 -6.74 -8.96
N GLU A 107 -8.36 -5.68 -9.73
CA GLU A 107 -7.24 -4.84 -10.15
C GLU A 107 -7.67 -3.38 -10.02
N SER A 108 -6.92 -2.59 -9.25
CA SER A 108 -7.19 -1.16 -9.09
C SER A 108 -6.85 -0.41 -10.38
N ASP A 109 -7.63 0.63 -10.71
CA ASP A 109 -7.32 1.53 -11.82
C ASP A 109 -6.03 2.33 -11.58
N GLU A 110 -5.57 2.40 -10.34
CA GLU A 110 -4.29 3.04 -9.99
C GLU A 110 -3.10 2.34 -10.64
N VAL A 111 -3.20 1.04 -10.97
CA VAL A 111 -2.13 0.29 -11.63
C VAL A 111 -1.81 0.89 -13.01
N GLU A 112 -2.81 1.26 -13.78
CA GLU A 112 -2.63 1.92 -15.07
C GLU A 112 -2.35 3.42 -14.94
N LYS A 113 -2.93 4.04 -13.92
CA LYS A 113 -2.97 5.49 -13.75
C LYS A 113 -1.66 6.05 -13.22
N TYR A 114 -0.96 5.32 -12.35
CA TYR A 114 0.23 5.81 -11.65
C TYR A 114 1.43 4.92 -11.85
N SER A 115 2.53 5.49 -12.36
CA SER A 115 3.79 4.77 -12.53
C SER A 115 4.39 4.35 -11.19
N PHE A 116 4.14 5.11 -10.11
CA PHE A 116 4.61 4.75 -8.77
C PHE A 116 3.85 3.56 -8.17
N VAL A 117 2.84 3.05 -8.86
CA VAL A 117 2.16 1.77 -8.55
C VAL A 117 2.61 0.70 -9.53
N SER A 118 2.56 0.97 -10.84
CA SER A 118 2.88 -0.03 -11.86
C SER A 118 4.35 -0.47 -11.87
N GLU A 119 5.28 0.46 -11.71
CA GLU A 119 6.70 0.13 -11.75
C GLU A 119 7.14 -0.77 -10.58
N PRO A 120 6.84 -0.42 -9.30
CA PRO A 120 7.18 -1.34 -8.22
C PRO A 120 6.39 -2.65 -8.28
N LEU A 121 5.15 -2.65 -8.81
CA LEU A 121 4.36 -3.87 -8.98
C LEU A 121 5.07 -4.85 -9.92
N LYS A 122 5.65 -4.38 -11.00
CA LYS A 122 6.39 -5.21 -11.96
C LYS A 122 7.56 -5.94 -11.33
N GLU A 123 8.17 -5.39 -10.28
CA GLU A 123 9.27 -6.05 -9.57
C GLU A 123 8.83 -7.35 -8.89
N LEU A 124 7.54 -7.46 -8.53
CA LEU A 124 7.01 -8.58 -7.75
C LEU A 124 6.16 -9.56 -8.59
N LEU A 125 5.86 -9.21 -9.83
CA LEU A 125 5.10 -10.08 -10.73
C LEU A 125 5.97 -11.12 -11.43
#